data_4e7740f21cb4bfd06aacf6b0066d52cc
#
_entry.id   4e7740f21cb4bfd06aacf6b0066d52cc
#
_cell.length_a   1.000
_cell.length_b   1.000
_cell.length_c   1.000
_cell.angle_alpha   90.00
_cell.angle_beta   90.00
_cell.angle_gamma   90.00
#
_symmetry.space_group_name_H-M   'P 1'
#
loop_
_entity.id
_entity.type
_entity.pdbx_description
1 polymer ?
#
loop_
_entity_poly.entity_id
_entity_poly.type
_entity_poly.pdbx_seq_one_letter_code
_entity_poly.pdbx_strand_id
1 'polypeptide(L)'
;SLTNKTIEAFSLFQNLANFAQLKNNQDNMDKKKKRILLEALAFILLIGIAGAGTVYYYLFAPLFHPQKTTYIYVDRDDTADSIYNKVKAQGNPNSFIGFKWMSQWRDYSGNIHTGRYAIRPGENVYHVFNRFYRGYQAPMNLTIGSVRTLDRLARNVGKQLMIDSAEIAGVINDSLLQQRLGYSKATIACLFIPETYQVYWNMSVEDFLERMQKEHQKFWNRERLNKAKAIGMTQEEVCTLASIVEEETNNNQEKPMIAGLYINRIHAGMPLQADPTIKFALQDFSLRRIANAHLTIDSPYNTYRNLGLPPGPIRIPTPIGIDAVLNYTRHNYIYMCAKEDFSGTHNFAANYAEHMKNARRYWKALNERKIFN
;
A
#
# COMPACT_ATOMS: atom_id res chain seq x y z
N SER A 1 -50.00 -35.35 -100.87
CA SER A 1 -48.67 -34.85 -100.53
C SER A 1 -48.68 -33.55 -99.66
N LEU A 2 -49.79 -32.81 -99.58
CA LEU A 2 -49.91 -31.61 -98.75
C LEU A 2 -50.17 -31.93 -97.22
N THR A 3 -50.86 -33.04 -96.92
CA THR A 3 -51.20 -33.47 -95.57
C THR A 3 -49.97 -33.90 -94.71
N ASN A 4 -48.92 -34.47 -95.28
CA ASN A 4 -47.73 -34.90 -94.56
C ASN A 4 -46.87 -33.70 -94.10
N LYS A 5 -46.72 -32.64 -94.94
CA LYS A 5 -45.99 -31.45 -94.62
C LYS A 5 -46.59 -30.63 -93.47
N THR A 6 -47.98 -30.62 -93.41
CA THR A 6 -48.71 -29.95 -92.36
C THR A 6 -48.56 -30.67 -91.00
N ILE A 7 -48.53 -32.01 -90.99
CA ILE A 7 -48.31 -32.82 -89.78
C ILE A 7 -46.89 -32.67 -89.24
N GLU A 8 -45.88 -32.66 -90.14
CA GLU A 8 -44.51 -32.42 -89.78
C GLU A 8 -44.29 -31.01 -89.22
N ALA A 9 -44.90 -29.99 -89.82
CA ALA A 9 -44.81 -28.61 -89.31
C ALA A 9 -45.50 -28.46 -87.93
N PHE A 10 -46.64 -29.14 -87.74
CA PHE A 10 -47.31 -29.12 -86.42
C PHE A 10 -46.52 -29.86 -85.34
N SER A 11 -45.92 -31.00 -85.67
CA SER A 11 -45.03 -31.74 -84.80
C SER A 11 -43.76 -30.90 -84.40
N LEU A 12 -43.20 -30.18 -85.41
CA LEU A 12 -42.09 -29.30 -85.15
C LEU A 12 -42.43 -28.13 -84.23
N PHE A 13 -43.65 -27.56 -84.47
CA PHE A 13 -44.17 -26.46 -83.62
C PHE A 13 -44.43 -26.91 -82.15
N GLN A 14 -44.97 -28.12 -81.99
CA GLN A 14 -45.18 -28.71 -80.64
C GLN A 14 -43.85 -29.02 -79.94
N ASN A 15 -42.86 -29.52 -80.65
CA ASN A 15 -41.50 -29.76 -80.12
C ASN A 15 -40.79 -28.45 -79.70
N LEU A 16 -40.92 -27.38 -80.51
CA LEU A 16 -40.39 -26.06 -80.18
C LEU A 16 -41.09 -25.44 -78.97
N ALA A 17 -42.45 -25.59 -78.88
CA ALA A 17 -43.20 -25.14 -77.73
C ALA A 17 -42.82 -25.90 -76.44
N ASN A 18 -42.68 -27.23 -76.55
CA ASN A 18 -42.21 -28.06 -75.43
C ASN A 18 -40.76 -27.69 -75.00
N PHE A 19 -39.91 -27.42 -76.00
CA PHE A 19 -38.53 -27.01 -75.71
C PHE A 19 -38.42 -25.61 -75.02
N ALA A 20 -39.28 -24.66 -75.51
CA ALA A 20 -39.41 -23.34 -74.90
C ALA A 20 -39.99 -23.44 -73.47
N GLN A 21 -40.93 -24.33 -73.23
CA GLN A 21 -41.54 -24.57 -71.94
C GLN A 21 -40.52 -25.24 -70.93
N LEU A 22 -39.74 -26.21 -71.45
CA LEU A 22 -38.68 -26.84 -70.70
C LEU A 22 -37.56 -25.83 -70.29
N LYS A 23 -37.16 -24.98 -71.24
CA LYS A 23 -36.16 -23.93 -71.01
C LYS A 23 -36.65 -22.90 -69.97
N ASN A 24 -37.92 -22.48 -70.09
CA ASN A 24 -38.54 -21.54 -69.16
C ASN A 24 -38.72 -22.15 -67.75
N ASN A 25 -39.01 -23.46 -67.66
CA ASN A 25 -39.03 -24.18 -66.38
C ASN A 25 -37.66 -24.33 -65.78
N GLN A 26 -36.59 -24.53 -66.58
CA GLN A 26 -35.21 -24.63 -66.12
C GLN A 26 -34.73 -23.28 -65.66
N ASP A 27 -34.99 -22.21 -66.39
CA ASP A 27 -34.65 -20.82 -65.98
C ASP A 27 -35.36 -20.41 -64.66
N ASN A 28 -36.63 -20.83 -64.50
CA ASN A 28 -37.40 -20.59 -63.26
C ASN A 28 -36.89 -21.44 -62.10
N MET A 29 -36.48 -22.70 -62.35
CA MET A 29 -35.83 -23.52 -61.35
C MET A 29 -34.47 -22.92 -60.88
N ASP A 30 -33.68 -22.41 -61.82
CA ASP A 30 -32.38 -21.77 -61.50
C ASP A 30 -32.54 -20.43 -60.75
N LYS A 31 -33.55 -19.66 -61.11
CA LYS A 31 -33.94 -18.45 -60.35
C LYS A 31 -34.42 -18.79 -58.96
N LYS A 32 -35.20 -19.84 -58.77
CA LYS A 32 -35.66 -20.30 -57.45
C LYS A 32 -34.50 -20.82 -56.58
N LYS A 33 -33.60 -21.61 -57.20
CA LYS A 33 -32.38 -22.07 -56.49
C LYS A 33 -31.49 -20.90 -56.07
N LYS A 34 -31.24 -19.91 -56.95
CA LYS A 34 -30.48 -18.69 -56.62
C LYS A 34 -31.15 -17.90 -55.49
N ARG A 35 -32.47 -17.76 -55.51
CA ARG A 35 -33.22 -17.08 -54.44
C ARG A 35 -33.08 -17.80 -53.10
N ILE A 36 -33.25 -19.14 -53.06
CA ILE A 36 -33.07 -19.95 -51.84
C ILE A 36 -31.64 -19.81 -51.31
N LEU A 37 -30.61 -19.82 -52.18
CA LEU A 37 -29.23 -19.62 -51.81
C LEU A 37 -28.98 -18.23 -51.19
N LEU A 38 -29.56 -17.18 -51.80
CA LEU A 38 -29.47 -15.82 -51.27
C LEU A 38 -30.18 -15.67 -49.92
N GLU A 39 -31.35 -16.28 -49.76
CA GLU A 39 -32.08 -16.29 -48.49
C GLU A 39 -31.31 -17.04 -47.40
N ALA A 40 -30.66 -18.18 -47.75
CA ALA A 40 -29.82 -18.93 -46.85
C ALA A 40 -28.56 -18.13 -46.43
N LEU A 41 -27.91 -17.47 -47.38
CA LEU A 41 -26.77 -16.59 -47.12
C LEU A 41 -27.16 -15.39 -46.26
N ALA A 42 -28.29 -14.76 -46.50
CA ALA A 42 -28.82 -13.67 -45.69
C ALA A 42 -29.13 -14.14 -44.25
N PHE A 43 -29.71 -15.33 -44.11
CA PHE A 43 -29.98 -15.92 -42.79
C PHE A 43 -28.71 -16.23 -42.01
N ILE A 44 -27.67 -16.81 -42.66
CA ILE A 44 -26.35 -17.05 -42.06
C ILE A 44 -25.70 -15.73 -41.64
N LEU A 45 -25.79 -14.70 -42.47
CA LEU A 45 -25.29 -13.37 -42.18
C LEU A 45 -25.99 -12.76 -40.94
N LEU A 46 -27.31 -12.88 -40.87
CA LEU A 46 -28.08 -12.41 -39.70
C LEU A 46 -27.71 -13.14 -38.42
N ILE A 47 -27.52 -14.47 -38.48
CA ILE A 47 -27.01 -15.25 -37.34
C ILE A 47 -25.60 -14.78 -36.95
N GLY A 48 -24.73 -14.54 -37.93
CA GLY A 48 -23.39 -14.01 -37.71
C GLY A 48 -23.40 -12.64 -37.01
N ILE A 49 -24.26 -11.72 -37.49
CA ILE A 49 -24.44 -10.39 -36.88
C ILE A 49 -25.01 -10.52 -35.45
N ALA A 50 -26.02 -11.35 -35.25
CA ALA A 50 -26.60 -11.59 -33.93
C ALA A 50 -25.55 -12.20 -32.95
N GLY A 51 -24.77 -13.18 -33.43
CA GLY A 51 -23.67 -13.77 -32.67
C GLY A 51 -22.59 -12.75 -32.30
N ALA A 52 -22.14 -11.94 -33.27
CA ALA A 52 -21.17 -10.87 -33.04
C ALA A 52 -21.70 -9.81 -32.07
N GLY A 53 -22.99 -9.42 -32.21
CA GLY A 53 -23.65 -8.51 -31.27
C GLY A 53 -23.72 -9.07 -29.85
N THR A 54 -23.97 -10.37 -29.70
CA THR A 54 -24.01 -11.07 -28.43
C THR A 54 -22.60 -11.06 -27.77
N VAL A 55 -21.57 -11.42 -28.53
CA VAL A 55 -20.19 -11.38 -28.06
C VAL A 55 -19.79 -9.96 -27.67
N TYR A 56 -20.11 -8.98 -28.51
CA TYR A 56 -19.84 -7.58 -28.21
C TYR A 56 -20.52 -7.14 -26.90
N TYR A 57 -21.79 -7.46 -26.72
CA TYR A 57 -22.53 -7.10 -25.50
C TYR A 57 -21.90 -7.71 -24.25
N TYR A 58 -21.63 -9.01 -24.23
CA TYR A 58 -21.12 -9.68 -23.02
C TYR A 58 -19.64 -9.40 -22.71
N LEU A 59 -18.83 -8.98 -23.68
CA LEU A 59 -17.40 -8.72 -23.47
C LEU A 59 -17.03 -7.25 -23.45
N PHE A 60 -17.65 -6.43 -24.32
CA PHE A 60 -17.19 -5.06 -24.58
C PHE A 60 -18.18 -3.96 -24.16
N ALA A 61 -19.45 -4.31 -23.89
CA ALA A 61 -20.36 -3.34 -23.31
C ALA A 61 -19.95 -2.99 -21.87
N PRO A 62 -20.24 -1.77 -21.38
CA PRO A 62 -19.95 -1.34 -20.03
C PRO A 62 -20.89 -2.05 -19.04
N LEU A 63 -20.49 -3.21 -18.55
CA LEU A 63 -21.32 -4.05 -17.70
C LEU A 63 -21.06 -3.91 -16.20
N PHE A 64 -19.92 -3.35 -15.77
CA PHE A 64 -19.61 -3.14 -14.37
C PHE A 64 -20.07 -1.77 -13.88
N HIS A 65 -20.88 -1.73 -12.81
CA HIS A 65 -21.50 -0.51 -12.29
C HIS A 65 -21.32 -0.36 -10.78
N PRO A 66 -20.10 -0.49 -10.20
CA PRO A 66 -19.90 -0.14 -8.79
C PRO A 66 -20.12 1.37 -8.63
N GLN A 67 -20.59 1.82 -7.46
CA GLN A 67 -20.80 3.26 -7.18
C GLN A 67 -19.54 4.11 -7.32
N LYS A 68 -18.38 3.51 -7.00
CA LYS A 68 -17.03 4.08 -7.12
C LYS A 68 -16.05 2.98 -7.48
N THR A 69 -14.82 3.35 -7.88
CA THR A 69 -13.76 2.35 -8.06
C THR A 69 -13.70 1.45 -6.83
N THR A 70 -13.93 0.17 -7.01
CA THR A 70 -13.81 -0.87 -5.99
C THR A 70 -12.56 -1.70 -6.23
N TYR A 71 -12.10 -2.39 -5.18
CA TYR A 71 -10.87 -3.16 -5.23
C TYR A 71 -11.12 -4.58 -4.73
N ILE A 72 -10.85 -5.55 -5.58
CA ILE A 72 -10.92 -6.97 -5.26
C ILE A 72 -9.54 -7.43 -4.81
N TYR A 73 -9.48 -8.05 -3.65
CA TYR A 73 -8.28 -8.66 -3.09
C TYR A 73 -8.31 -10.15 -3.36
N VAL A 74 -7.31 -10.63 -4.09
CA VAL A 74 -7.10 -12.06 -4.39
C VAL A 74 -5.89 -12.52 -3.59
N ASP A 75 -6.11 -13.39 -2.63
CA ASP A 75 -5.06 -13.96 -1.77
C ASP A 75 -4.64 -15.38 -2.19
N ARG A 76 -3.79 -16.03 -1.38
CA ARG A 76 -3.16 -17.31 -1.76
C ARG A 76 -4.12 -18.49 -1.78
N ASP A 77 -5.23 -18.43 -1.04
CA ASP A 77 -6.24 -19.48 -0.88
C ASP A 77 -7.51 -19.20 -1.72
N ASP A 78 -7.53 -18.12 -2.49
CA ASP A 78 -8.65 -17.83 -3.39
C ASP A 78 -8.69 -18.82 -4.55
N THR A 79 -9.90 -19.34 -4.78
CA THR A 79 -10.26 -20.13 -5.96
C THR A 79 -10.94 -19.24 -7.00
N ALA A 80 -11.07 -19.73 -8.24
CA ALA A 80 -11.82 -19.02 -9.27
C ALA A 80 -13.26 -18.68 -8.82
N ASP A 81 -13.92 -19.59 -8.10
CA ASP A 81 -15.29 -19.38 -7.60
C ASP A 81 -15.36 -18.32 -6.50
N SER A 82 -14.39 -18.28 -5.58
CA SER A 82 -14.32 -17.23 -4.56
C SER A 82 -14.10 -15.86 -5.21
N ILE A 83 -13.23 -15.78 -6.22
CA ILE A 83 -12.99 -14.56 -7.00
C ILE A 83 -14.26 -14.13 -7.73
N TYR A 84 -15.00 -15.07 -8.35
CA TYR A 84 -16.29 -14.76 -9.01
C TYR A 84 -17.28 -14.13 -8.04
N ASN A 85 -17.37 -14.67 -6.82
CA ASN A 85 -18.25 -14.14 -5.79
C ASN A 85 -17.82 -12.73 -5.34
N LYS A 86 -16.51 -12.53 -5.12
CA LYS A 86 -15.95 -11.20 -4.79
C LYS A 86 -16.23 -10.17 -5.91
N VAL A 87 -16.00 -10.55 -7.19
CA VAL A 87 -16.23 -9.67 -8.35
C VAL A 87 -17.70 -9.35 -8.52
N LYS A 88 -18.62 -10.31 -8.35
CA LYS A 88 -20.06 -10.07 -8.41
C LYS A 88 -20.53 -9.14 -7.29
N ALA A 89 -20.12 -9.42 -6.05
CA ALA A 89 -20.57 -8.68 -4.89
C ALA A 89 -20.12 -7.20 -4.91
N GLN A 90 -18.89 -6.94 -5.35
CA GLN A 90 -18.29 -5.62 -5.28
C GLN A 90 -18.26 -4.88 -6.61
N GLY A 91 -18.20 -5.60 -7.74
CA GLY A 91 -18.16 -5.04 -9.08
C GLY A 91 -19.53 -4.65 -9.63
N ASN A 92 -20.62 -5.17 -9.03
CA ASN A 92 -22.00 -4.92 -9.42
C ASN A 92 -22.22 -5.04 -10.95
N PRO A 93 -21.95 -6.20 -11.57
CA PRO A 93 -22.09 -6.37 -12.99
C PRO A 93 -23.54 -6.62 -13.39
N ASN A 94 -24.04 -5.98 -14.46
CA ASN A 94 -25.35 -6.26 -15.06
C ASN A 94 -25.43 -7.69 -15.62
N SER A 95 -24.30 -8.24 -16.08
CA SER A 95 -24.17 -9.63 -16.49
C SER A 95 -22.77 -10.16 -16.19
N PHE A 96 -22.70 -11.41 -15.73
CA PHE A 96 -21.43 -12.11 -15.44
C PHE A 96 -21.10 -13.22 -16.46
N ILE A 97 -21.94 -13.38 -17.49
CA ILE A 97 -21.82 -14.46 -18.51
C ILE A 97 -20.47 -14.35 -19.23
N GLY A 98 -20.13 -13.17 -19.74
CA GLY A 98 -18.87 -12.96 -20.47
C GLY A 98 -17.63 -13.22 -19.62
N PHE A 99 -17.67 -12.90 -18.31
CA PHE A 99 -16.56 -13.18 -17.40
C PHE A 99 -16.35 -14.70 -17.26
N LYS A 100 -17.43 -15.47 -17.08
CA LYS A 100 -17.36 -16.94 -17.03
C LYS A 100 -16.87 -17.54 -18.35
N TRP A 101 -17.32 -17.05 -19.49
CA TRP A 101 -16.85 -17.50 -20.81
C TRP A 101 -15.35 -17.30 -20.96
N MET A 102 -14.84 -16.11 -20.65
CA MET A 102 -13.40 -15.84 -20.72
C MET A 102 -12.61 -16.69 -19.75
N SER A 103 -13.13 -16.89 -18.53
CA SER A 103 -12.51 -17.71 -17.51
C SER A 103 -12.36 -19.17 -17.94
N GLN A 104 -13.42 -19.76 -18.50
CA GLN A 104 -13.38 -21.13 -19.02
C GLN A 104 -12.46 -21.24 -20.25
N TRP A 105 -12.57 -20.30 -21.19
CA TRP A 105 -11.77 -20.30 -22.42
C TRP A 105 -10.27 -20.14 -22.16
N ARG A 106 -9.90 -19.40 -21.11
CA ARG A 106 -8.50 -19.11 -20.77
C ARG A 106 -7.95 -19.98 -19.66
N ASP A 107 -8.70 -20.94 -19.15
CA ASP A 107 -8.34 -21.75 -17.97
C ASP A 107 -7.86 -20.89 -16.81
N TYR A 108 -8.73 -19.95 -16.37
CA TYR A 108 -8.37 -19.01 -15.31
C TYR A 108 -8.10 -19.71 -13.98
N SER A 109 -8.72 -20.88 -13.73
CA SER A 109 -8.51 -21.68 -12.51
C SER A 109 -7.05 -22.12 -12.35
N GLY A 110 -6.37 -22.37 -13.47
CA GLY A 110 -4.93 -22.71 -13.49
C GLY A 110 -4.00 -21.48 -13.51
N ASN A 111 -4.54 -20.25 -13.58
CA ASN A 111 -3.75 -19.02 -13.75
C ASN A 111 -4.25 -17.87 -12.86
N ILE A 112 -4.44 -18.16 -11.57
CA ILE A 112 -4.84 -17.17 -10.57
C ILE A 112 -3.60 -16.41 -10.09
N HIS A 113 -3.64 -15.09 -10.18
CA HIS A 113 -2.61 -14.20 -9.64
C HIS A 113 -3.13 -13.50 -8.40
N THR A 114 -2.41 -13.64 -7.28
CA THR A 114 -2.69 -12.86 -6.07
C THR A 114 -2.50 -11.37 -6.32
N GLY A 115 -3.24 -10.52 -5.62
CA GLY A 115 -3.09 -9.09 -5.72
C GLY A 115 -4.36 -8.29 -5.50
N ARG A 116 -4.24 -6.99 -5.65
CA ARG A 116 -5.34 -6.03 -5.52
C ARG A 116 -5.75 -5.50 -6.89
N TYR A 117 -6.98 -5.78 -7.31
CA TYR A 117 -7.49 -5.48 -8.65
C TYR A 117 -8.60 -4.44 -8.61
N ALA A 118 -8.46 -3.38 -9.39
CA ALA A 118 -9.48 -2.33 -9.46
C ALA A 118 -10.59 -2.72 -10.44
N ILE A 119 -11.84 -2.38 -10.11
CA ILE A 119 -12.99 -2.37 -11.02
C ILE A 119 -13.60 -0.98 -10.96
N ARG A 120 -13.68 -0.31 -12.12
CA ARG A 120 -14.20 1.05 -12.24
C ARG A 120 -15.62 1.05 -12.78
N PRO A 121 -16.43 2.07 -12.45
CA PRO A 121 -17.73 2.25 -13.09
C PRO A 121 -17.61 2.33 -14.62
N GLY A 122 -18.48 1.62 -15.34
CA GLY A 122 -18.50 1.63 -16.79
C GLY A 122 -17.45 0.75 -17.48
N GLU A 123 -16.66 -0.03 -16.73
CA GLU A 123 -15.74 -0.98 -17.35
C GLU A 123 -16.46 -2.19 -17.96
N ASN A 124 -15.86 -2.74 -19.02
CA ASN A 124 -16.33 -3.94 -19.68
C ASN A 124 -15.65 -5.19 -19.11
N VAL A 125 -16.25 -6.35 -19.41
CA VAL A 125 -15.76 -7.65 -18.95
C VAL A 125 -14.35 -7.95 -19.46
N TYR A 126 -14.07 -7.64 -20.73
CA TYR A 126 -12.77 -7.91 -21.36
C TYR A 126 -11.61 -7.24 -20.59
N HIS A 127 -11.76 -5.96 -20.25
CA HIS A 127 -10.72 -5.22 -19.50
C HIS A 127 -10.61 -5.72 -18.07
N VAL A 128 -11.74 -5.94 -17.38
CA VAL A 128 -11.73 -6.44 -16.01
C VAL A 128 -11.12 -7.83 -15.96
N PHE A 129 -11.58 -8.78 -16.77
CA PHE A 129 -11.03 -10.15 -16.79
C PHE A 129 -9.54 -10.18 -17.10
N ASN A 130 -9.08 -9.46 -18.14
CA ASN A 130 -7.64 -9.44 -18.49
C ASN A 130 -6.78 -8.84 -17.38
N ARG A 131 -7.32 -7.94 -16.57
CA ARG A 131 -6.62 -7.40 -15.39
C ARG A 131 -6.31 -8.50 -14.38
N PHE A 132 -7.28 -9.34 -14.07
CA PHE A 132 -7.09 -10.49 -13.19
C PHE A 132 -6.19 -11.56 -13.83
N TYR A 133 -6.47 -11.92 -15.06
CA TYR A 133 -5.77 -12.99 -15.79
C TYR A 133 -4.28 -12.68 -16.00
N ARG A 134 -3.91 -11.41 -16.20
CA ARG A 134 -2.53 -10.97 -16.41
C ARG A 134 -1.85 -10.45 -15.14
N GLY A 135 -2.53 -10.46 -14.01
CA GLY A 135 -1.97 -9.95 -12.76
C GLY A 135 -1.73 -8.43 -12.75
N TYR A 136 -2.49 -7.64 -13.52
CA TYR A 136 -2.35 -6.18 -13.56
C TYR A 136 -2.97 -5.54 -12.31
N GLN A 137 -2.21 -5.53 -11.25
CA GLN A 137 -2.62 -5.02 -9.94
C GLN A 137 -2.76 -3.49 -9.93
N ALA A 138 -3.64 -3.02 -9.07
CA ALA A 138 -3.72 -1.61 -8.69
C ALA A 138 -2.80 -1.36 -7.49
N PRO A 139 -1.87 -0.40 -7.56
CA PRO A 139 -1.02 -0.06 -6.42
C PRO A 139 -1.86 0.52 -5.28
N MET A 140 -1.36 0.38 -4.05
CA MET A 140 -1.96 0.93 -2.84
C MET A 140 -0.96 1.73 -2.02
N ASN A 141 -1.47 2.53 -1.11
CA ASN A 141 -0.64 3.27 -0.16
C ASN A 141 -0.42 2.42 1.09
N LEU A 142 0.85 2.09 1.36
CA LEU A 142 1.32 1.49 2.61
C LEU A 142 1.83 2.61 3.51
N THR A 143 1.23 2.80 4.67
CA THR A 143 1.68 3.79 5.65
C THR A 143 2.52 3.14 6.73
N ILE A 144 3.78 3.54 6.81
CA ILE A 144 4.69 3.22 7.91
C ILE A 144 4.59 4.34 8.94
N GLY A 145 4.07 4.00 10.12
CA GLY A 145 3.91 4.95 11.21
C GLY A 145 5.10 4.96 12.15
N SER A 146 5.26 6.06 12.90
CA SER A 146 6.17 6.12 14.02
C SER A 146 5.64 5.29 15.19
N VAL A 147 6.28 4.17 15.47
CA VAL A 147 5.88 3.21 16.50
C VAL A 147 7.06 2.89 17.44
N ARG A 148 6.74 2.49 18.68
CA ARG A 148 7.75 2.22 19.73
C ARG A 148 8.41 0.85 19.63
N THR A 149 7.78 -0.12 18.94
CA THR A 149 8.30 -1.48 18.86
C THR A 149 8.20 -2.04 17.44
N LEU A 150 9.13 -2.91 17.06
CA LEU A 150 9.12 -3.61 15.76
C LEU A 150 7.92 -4.54 15.61
N ASP A 151 7.46 -5.16 16.71
CA ASP A 151 6.24 -5.97 16.69
C ASP A 151 5.00 -5.13 16.33
N ARG A 152 4.94 -3.89 16.79
CA ARG A 152 3.85 -2.98 16.40
C ARG A 152 3.98 -2.56 14.94
N LEU A 153 5.19 -2.37 14.45
CA LEU A 153 5.44 -2.15 13.02
C LEU A 153 4.93 -3.33 12.21
N ALA A 154 5.37 -4.56 12.53
CA ALA A 154 4.98 -5.78 11.85
C ALA A 154 3.45 -5.95 11.81
N ARG A 155 2.77 -5.77 12.95
CA ARG A 155 1.30 -5.80 13.00
C ARG A 155 0.63 -4.74 12.14
N ASN A 156 1.18 -3.52 12.09
CA ASN A 156 0.60 -2.44 11.30
C ASN A 156 0.79 -2.66 9.79
N VAL A 157 1.93 -3.23 9.37
CA VAL A 157 2.20 -3.59 7.98
C VAL A 157 1.35 -4.78 7.55
N GLY A 158 1.30 -5.85 8.36
CA GLY A 158 0.49 -7.04 8.08
C GLY A 158 -1.01 -6.77 7.97
N LYS A 159 -1.53 -5.73 8.66
CA LYS A 159 -2.93 -5.30 8.48
C LYS A 159 -3.20 -4.63 7.13
N GLN A 160 -2.18 -4.12 6.45
CA GLN A 160 -2.30 -3.39 5.20
C GLN A 160 -1.95 -4.23 3.98
N LEU A 161 -1.09 -5.24 4.13
CA LEU A 161 -0.59 -6.10 3.06
C LEU A 161 -1.10 -7.54 3.21
N MET A 162 -0.83 -8.38 2.23
CA MET A 162 -1.13 -9.81 2.27
C MET A 162 -0.17 -10.60 3.19
N ILE A 163 0.97 -10.00 3.54
CA ILE A 163 2.00 -10.62 4.37
C ILE A 163 1.50 -10.78 5.80
N ASP A 164 1.73 -11.92 6.44
CA ASP A 164 1.43 -12.10 7.87
C ASP A 164 2.39 -11.27 8.74
N SER A 165 1.83 -10.69 9.80
CA SER A 165 2.60 -9.95 10.80
C SER A 165 3.68 -10.80 11.49
N ALA A 166 3.44 -12.09 11.69
CA ALA A 166 4.41 -13.02 12.25
C ALA A 166 5.59 -13.27 11.30
N GLU A 167 5.33 -13.37 10.00
CA GLU A 167 6.34 -13.49 8.96
C GLU A 167 7.25 -12.24 8.95
N ILE A 168 6.66 -11.05 8.97
CA ILE A 168 7.41 -9.78 9.05
C ILE A 168 8.25 -9.71 10.31
N ALA A 169 7.65 -10.02 11.47
CA ALA A 169 8.35 -9.99 12.76
C ALA A 169 9.51 -10.98 12.80
N GLY A 170 9.31 -12.20 12.29
CA GLY A 170 10.35 -13.23 12.21
C GLY A 170 11.56 -12.77 11.41
N VAL A 171 11.32 -12.19 10.24
CA VAL A 171 12.40 -11.73 9.35
C VAL A 171 13.11 -10.49 9.92
N ILE A 172 12.39 -9.50 10.48
CA ILE A 172 13.00 -8.31 11.08
C ILE A 172 13.86 -8.66 12.32
N ASN A 173 13.46 -9.69 13.09
CA ASN A 173 14.19 -10.13 14.27
C ASN A 173 15.31 -11.15 13.95
N ASP A 174 15.51 -11.54 12.71
CA ASP A 174 16.61 -12.41 12.31
C ASP A 174 17.96 -11.66 12.41
N SER A 175 18.83 -12.15 13.27
CA SER A 175 20.14 -11.55 13.52
C SER A 175 21.07 -11.59 12.30
N LEU A 176 20.99 -12.63 11.46
CA LEU A 176 21.80 -12.75 10.25
C LEU A 176 21.34 -11.73 9.20
N LEU A 177 20.04 -11.52 9.07
CA LEU A 177 19.50 -10.49 8.21
C LEU A 177 19.91 -9.09 8.71
N GLN A 178 19.72 -8.81 10.00
CA GLN A 178 20.14 -7.52 10.60
C GLN A 178 21.58 -7.21 10.30
N GLN A 179 22.48 -8.17 10.51
CA GLN A 179 23.92 -8.02 10.24
C GLN A 179 24.19 -7.78 8.74
N ARG A 180 23.51 -8.52 7.85
CA ARG A 180 23.64 -8.34 6.39
C ARG A 180 23.18 -6.95 5.96
N LEU A 181 22.17 -6.39 6.63
CA LEU A 181 21.64 -5.04 6.38
C LEU A 181 22.50 -3.93 7.02
N GLY A 182 23.51 -4.29 7.83
CA GLY A 182 24.39 -3.35 8.54
C GLY A 182 23.82 -2.84 9.86
N TYR A 183 22.81 -3.51 10.41
CA TYR A 183 22.17 -3.14 11.67
C TYR A 183 22.38 -4.18 12.76
N SER A 184 22.19 -3.78 14.00
CA SER A 184 22.03 -4.64 15.17
C SER A 184 20.55 -4.74 15.55
N LYS A 185 20.23 -5.64 16.48
CA LYS A 185 18.89 -5.71 17.10
C LYS A 185 18.43 -4.36 17.68
N ALA A 186 19.36 -3.58 18.20
CA ALA A 186 19.05 -2.26 18.78
C ALA A 186 18.80 -1.19 17.70
N THR A 187 19.46 -1.29 16.55
CA THR A 187 19.46 -0.22 15.53
C THR A 187 18.61 -0.52 14.30
N ILE A 188 18.13 -1.75 14.10
CA ILE A 188 17.32 -2.11 12.92
C ILE A 188 16.06 -1.23 12.73
N ALA A 189 15.53 -0.67 13.82
CA ALA A 189 14.43 0.28 13.75
C ALA A 189 14.76 1.55 12.93
N CYS A 190 16.05 1.92 12.83
CA CYS A 190 16.53 3.06 12.04
C CYS A 190 16.36 2.86 10.53
N LEU A 191 16.20 1.61 10.06
CA LEU A 191 15.94 1.30 8.66
C LEU A 191 14.62 1.91 8.16
N PHE A 192 13.62 1.99 9.03
CA PHE A 192 12.26 2.36 8.65
C PHE A 192 12.08 3.87 8.77
N ILE A 193 11.68 4.49 7.66
CA ILE A 193 11.32 5.92 7.63
C ILE A 193 9.79 6.01 7.63
N PRO A 194 9.16 6.63 8.65
CA PRO A 194 7.71 6.84 8.67
C PRO A 194 7.25 7.75 7.54
N GLU A 195 6.58 7.13 6.56
CA GLU A 195 6.05 7.79 5.37
C GLU A 195 4.97 6.90 4.74
N THR A 196 4.32 7.39 3.69
CA THR A 196 3.37 6.61 2.89
C THR A 196 4.00 6.22 1.56
N TYR A 197 4.07 4.92 1.29
CA TYR A 197 4.72 4.33 0.14
C TYR A 197 3.72 3.69 -0.80
N GLN A 198 3.87 3.89 -2.10
CA GLN A 198 3.08 3.19 -3.09
C GLN A 198 3.68 1.81 -3.33
N VAL A 199 2.89 0.75 -3.11
CA VAL A 199 3.31 -0.66 -3.18
C VAL A 199 2.21 -1.53 -3.79
N TYR A 200 2.52 -2.77 -4.13
CA TYR A 200 1.52 -3.80 -4.43
C TYR A 200 1.14 -4.57 -3.16
N TRP A 201 -0.14 -4.91 -3.05
CA TRP A 201 -0.70 -5.55 -1.85
C TRP A 201 -0.08 -6.91 -1.53
N ASN A 202 0.31 -7.67 -2.54
CA ASN A 202 0.89 -9.01 -2.43
C ASN A 202 2.43 -9.03 -2.43
N MET A 203 3.08 -7.88 -2.16
CA MET A 203 4.54 -7.86 -2.09
C MET A 203 5.05 -8.85 -1.03
N SER A 204 6.23 -9.42 -1.25
CA SER A 204 6.89 -10.31 -0.29
C SER A 204 7.54 -9.54 0.86
N VAL A 205 7.97 -10.24 1.93
CA VAL A 205 8.73 -9.61 3.02
C VAL A 205 10.07 -9.09 2.51
N GLU A 206 10.70 -9.83 1.60
CA GLU A 206 11.96 -9.44 0.96
C GLU A 206 11.80 -8.15 0.16
N ASP A 207 10.76 -8.07 -0.68
CA ASP A 207 10.44 -6.85 -1.45
C ASP A 207 10.13 -5.66 -0.54
N PHE A 208 9.43 -5.91 0.58
CA PHE A 208 9.17 -4.91 1.59
C PHE A 208 10.46 -4.36 2.19
N LEU A 209 11.38 -5.22 2.61
CA LEU A 209 12.66 -4.80 3.19
C LEU A 209 13.55 -4.11 2.16
N GLU A 210 13.62 -4.61 0.94
CA GLU A 210 14.33 -3.95 -0.16
C GLU A 210 13.78 -2.56 -0.43
N ARG A 211 12.45 -2.42 -0.40
CA ARG A 211 11.81 -1.11 -0.52
C ARG A 211 12.19 -0.19 0.63
N MET A 212 12.20 -0.68 1.87
CA MET A 212 12.60 0.14 3.03
C MET A 212 14.06 0.57 2.93
N GLN A 213 14.97 -0.29 2.48
CA GLN A 213 16.37 0.08 2.24
C GLN A 213 16.51 1.17 1.19
N LYS A 214 15.81 1.06 0.06
CA LYS A 214 15.82 2.08 -1.00
C LYS A 214 15.32 3.43 -0.49
N GLU A 215 14.23 3.43 0.28
CA GLU A 215 13.69 4.68 0.84
C GLU A 215 14.58 5.25 1.95
N HIS A 216 15.21 4.40 2.77
CA HIS A 216 16.19 4.82 3.74
C HIS A 216 17.40 5.50 3.07
N GLN A 217 17.99 4.88 2.03
CA GLN A 217 19.10 5.44 1.27
C GLN A 217 18.73 6.78 0.61
N LYS A 218 17.53 6.88 0.06
CA LYS A 218 17.01 8.11 -0.52
C LYS A 218 16.80 9.22 0.53
N PHE A 219 16.30 8.85 1.71
CA PHE A 219 16.08 9.78 2.82
C PHE A 219 17.41 10.33 3.34
N TRP A 220 18.41 9.46 3.58
CA TRP A 220 19.75 9.85 3.99
C TRP A 220 20.59 10.33 2.82
N ASN A 221 20.14 11.40 2.19
CA ASN A 221 20.84 12.05 1.09
C ASN A 221 22.15 12.73 1.57
N ARG A 222 22.94 13.20 0.61
CA ARG A 222 24.24 13.85 0.91
C ARG A 222 24.13 15.02 1.89
N GLU A 223 23.04 15.78 1.84
CA GLU A 223 22.83 16.92 2.73
C GLU A 223 22.67 16.46 4.19
N ARG A 224 21.77 15.47 4.46
CA ARG A 224 21.57 14.91 5.80
C ARG A 224 22.82 14.24 6.35
N LEU A 225 23.54 13.49 5.52
CA LEU A 225 24.81 12.86 5.90
C LEU A 225 25.86 13.91 6.28
N ASN A 226 25.99 14.99 5.54
CA ASN A 226 26.90 16.08 5.87
C ASN A 226 26.52 16.77 7.19
N LYS A 227 25.23 16.99 7.45
CA LYS A 227 24.73 17.54 8.71
C LYS A 227 25.02 16.62 9.89
N ALA A 228 24.78 15.31 9.76
CA ALA A 228 25.11 14.32 10.79
C ALA A 228 26.60 14.34 11.11
N LYS A 229 27.46 14.33 10.08
CA LYS A 229 28.93 14.45 10.26
C LYS A 229 29.32 15.76 10.95
N ALA A 230 28.67 16.87 10.60
CA ALA A 230 28.97 18.18 11.18
C ALA A 230 28.65 18.27 12.70
N ILE A 231 27.69 17.46 13.17
CA ILE A 231 27.36 17.34 14.60
C ILE A 231 28.08 16.17 15.29
N GLY A 232 28.94 15.44 14.55
CA GLY A 232 29.73 14.32 15.08
C GLY A 232 28.92 13.06 15.37
N MET A 233 27.79 12.83 14.67
CA MET A 233 26.90 11.69 14.91
C MET A 233 26.78 10.81 13.66
N THR A 234 26.61 9.50 13.88
CA THR A 234 26.19 8.54 12.84
C THR A 234 24.70 8.69 12.55
N GLN A 235 24.21 8.01 11.49
CA GLN A 235 22.77 7.98 11.16
C GLN A 235 21.95 7.37 12.30
N GLU A 236 22.46 6.29 12.90
CA GLU A 236 21.83 5.56 14.02
C GLU A 236 21.77 6.41 15.28
N GLU A 237 22.83 7.17 15.57
CA GLU A 237 22.87 8.09 16.71
C GLU A 237 21.89 9.25 16.53
N VAL A 238 21.80 9.81 15.32
CA VAL A 238 20.77 10.83 14.99
C VAL A 238 19.37 10.25 15.15
N CYS A 239 19.10 9.04 14.62
CA CYS A 239 17.83 8.35 14.81
C CYS A 239 17.52 8.12 16.28
N THR A 240 18.52 7.68 17.05
CA THR A 240 18.38 7.42 18.49
C THR A 240 18.01 8.69 19.24
N LEU A 241 18.74 9.78 19.03
CA LEU A 241 18.42 11.07 19.66
C LEU A 241 17.05 11.60 19.21
N ALA A 242 16.73 11.51 17.90
CA ALA A 242 15.44 11.93 17.37
C ALA A 242 14.28 11.18 18.04
N SER A 243 14.45 9.88 18.30
CA SER A 243 13.42 9.07 18.98
C SER A 243 13.15 9.52 20.42
N ILE A 244 14.19 10.00 21.11
CA ILE A 244 14.06 10.57 22.47
C ILE A 244 13.34 11.92 22.40
N VAL A 245 13.80 12.81 21.51
CA VAL A 245 13.19 14.14 21.31
C VAL A 245 11.70 14.05 20.99
N GLU A 246 11.28 13.08 20.19
CA GLU A 246 9.88 12.88 19.83
C GLU A 246 9.01 12.33 20.97
N GLU A 247 9.60 11.66 21.94
CA GLU A 247 8.87 11.22 23.13
C GLU A 247 8.78 12.33 24.19
N GLU A 248 9.62 13.37 24.10
CA GLU A 248 9.56 14.53 25.01
C GLU A 248 8.50 15.54 24.59
N THR A 249 8.33 15.79 23.30
CA THR A 249 7.38 16.80 22.80
C THR A 249 6.71 16.43 21.50
N ASN A 250 5.41 16.74 21.42
CA ASN A 250 4.66 16.70 20.17
C ASN A 250 4.77 18.01 19.36
N ASN A 251 5.37 19.06 19.95
CA ASN A 251 5.53 20.35 19.29
C ASN A 251 6.76 20.35 18.37
N ASN A 252 6.51 20.31 17.06
CA ASN A 252 7.58 20.26 16.06
C ASN A 252 8.50 21.49 16.10
N GLN A 253 8.01 22.65 16.57
CA GLN A 253 8.83 23.87 16.68
C GLN A 253 9.79 23.81 17.89
N GLU A 254 9.47 23.02 18.89
CA GLU A 254 10.30 22.86 20.09
C GLU A 254 11.36 21.74 19.95
N LYS A 255 11.14 20.76 19.07
CA LYS A 255 12.06 19.64 18.87
C LYS A 255 13.52 20.05 18.64
N PRO A 256 13.85 21.08 17.81
CA PRO A 256 15.23 21.53 17.64
C PRO A 256 15.89 22.09 18.93
N MET A 257 15.08 22.70 19.79
CA MET A 257 15.57 23.19 21.11
C MET A 257 15.91 22.03 22.05
N ILE A 258 15.02 21.03 22.14
CA ILE A 258 15.24 19.83 22.96
C ILE A 258 16.41 19.02 22.41
N ALA A 259 16.55 18.89 21.09
CA ALA A 259 17.71 18.26 20.47
C ALA A 259 19.03 18.96 20.90
N GLY A 260 19.04 20.28 20.84
CA GLY A 260 20.21 21.09 21.31
C GLY A 260 20.51 20.87 22.77
N LEU A 261 19.52 20.77 23.64
CA LEU A 261 19.70 20.49 25.07
C LEU A 261 20.39 19.12 25.27
N TYR A 262 19.93 18.08 24.61
CA TYR A 262 20.53 16.74 24.74
C TYR A 262 21.92 16.68 24.14
N ILE A 263 22.20 17.36 23.03
CA ILE A 263 23.53 17.48 22.43
C ILE A 263 24.48 18.20 23.44
N ASN A 264 24.02 19.25 24.11
CA ASN A 264 24.81 19.95 25.16
C ASN A 264 25.10 19.02 26.32
N ARG A 265 24.16 18.20 26.79
CA ARG A 265 24.39 17.21 27.84
C ARG A 265 25.44 16.17 27.44
N ILE A 266 25.37 15.65 26.20
CA ILE A 266 26.37 14.71 25.67
C ILE A 266 27.75 15.35 25.70
N HIS A 267 27.90 16.57 25.20
CA HIS A 267 29.17 17.28 25.18
C HIS A 267 29.70 17.61 26.59
N ALA A 268 28.79 17.83 27.54
CA ALA A 268 29.16 18.09 28.96
C ALA A 268 29.43 16.81 29.76
N GLY A 269 29.35 15.62 29.16
CA GLY A 269 29.47 14.33 29.86
C GLY A 269 28.37 14.11 30.90
N MET A 270 27.21 14.68 30.71
CA MET A 270 26.05 14.54 31.59
C MET A 270 25.15 13.38 31.12
N PRO A 271 24.51 12.63 32.04
CA PRO A 271 23.50 11.67 31.68
C PRO A 271 22.28 12.38 31.06
N LEU A 272 21.62 11.76 30.06
CA LEU A 272 20.50 12.42 29.38
C LEU A 272 19.27 12.57 30.30
N GLN A 273 19.04 11.61 31.20
CA GLN A 273 17.92 11.61 32.15
C GLN A 273 16.55 11.81 31.47
N ALA A 274 16.36 11.08 30.35
CA ALA A 274 15.16 11.14 29.58
C ALA A 274 14.16 10.07 30.09
N ASP A 275 13.05 10.47 30.69
CA ASP A 275 12.00 9.59 31.19
C ASP A 275 11.48 8.57 30.16
N PRO A 276 11.31 8.93 28.88
CA PRO A 276 10.89 7.97 27.86
C PRO A 276 11.79 6.75 27.70
N THR A 277 13.09 6.90 27.97
CA THR A 277 14.03 5.77 27.90
C THR A 277 13.80 4.75 28.99
N ILE A 278 13.33 5.18 30.16
CA ILE A 278 12.93 4.29 31.28
C ILE A 278 11.66 3.51 30.89
N LYS A 279 10.64 4.17 30.30
CA LYS A 279 9.43 3.50 29.81
C LYS A 279 9.78 2.43 28.78
N PHE A 280 10.72 2.74 27.90
CA PHE A 280 11.20 1.78 26.89
C PHE A 280 11.99 0.63 27.54
N ALA A 281 12.86 0.90 28.51
CA ALA A 281 13.62 -0.12 29.23
C ALA A 281 12.70 -1.10 29.97
N LEU A 282 11.61 -0.60 30.56
CA LEU A 282 10.58 -1.39 31.24
C LEU A 282 9.56 -2.06 30.28
N GLN A 283 9.55 -1.65 28.99
CA GLN A 283 8.50 -2.01 28.02
C GLN A 283 7.08 -1.67 28.52
N ASP A 284 6.97 -0.69 29.43
CA ASP A 284 5.71 -0.20 29.96
C ASP A 284 5.47 1.25 29.53
N PHE A 285 4.71 1.39 28.45
CA PHE A 285 4.36 2.69 27.86
C PHE A 285 3.08 3.29 28.48
N SER A 286 2.46 2.61 29.44
CA SER A 286 1.28 3.09 30.16
C SER A 286 1.65 4.00 31.33
N LEU A 287 2.90 3.96 31.79
CA LEU A 287 3.41 4.76 32.90
C LEU A 287 3.22 6.26 32.61
N ARG A 288 2.44 6.93 33.44
CA ARG A 288 2.27 8.39 33.35
C ARG A 288 3.45 9.15 33.99
N ARG A 289 4.00 8.59 35.05
CA ARG A 289 5.09 9.18 35.84
C ARG A 289 6.17 8.14 36.12
N ILE A 290 7.44 8.56 36.04
CA ILE A 290 8.58 7.75 36.46
C ILE A 290 8.82 7.97 37.94
N ALA A 291 8.74 6.91 38.75
CA ALA A 291 9.09 6.91 40.18
C ALA A 291 10.57 6.54 40.37
N ASN A 292 11.13 6.89 41.53
CA ASN A 292 12.53 6.59 41.86
C ASN A 292 12.87 5.10 41.74
N ALA A 293 11.95 4.21 42.06
CA ALA A 293 12.13 2.76 41.87
C ALA A 293 12.35 2.36 40.40
N HIS A 294 11.78 3.08 39.44
CA HIS A 294 12.00 2.81 38.02
C HIS A 294 13.37 3.22 37.54
N LEU A 295 14.00 4.24 38.19
CA LEU A 295 15.33 4.74 37.82
C LEU A 295 16.47 3.75 38.14
N THR A 296 16.18 2.71 38.93
CA THR A 296 17.16 1.69 39.30
C THR A 296 17.26 0.54 38.32
N ILE A 297 16.40 0.48 37.28
CA ILE A 297 16.43 -0.58 36.31
C ILE A 297 17.82 -0.75 35.69
N ASP A 298 18.31 -2.00 35.69
CA ASP A 298 19.55 -2.37 35.01
C ASP A 298 19.28 -2.62 33.52
N SER A 299 19.45 -1.59 32.73
CA SER A 299 19.24 -1.62 31.29
C SER A 299 20.17 -0.63 30.59
N PRO A 300 20.76 -0.98 29.44
CA PRO A 300 21.57 -0.05 28.66
C PRO A 300 20.73 1.14 28.11
N TYR A 301 19.41 1.04 28.13
CA TYR A 301 18.54 2.15 27.81
C TYR A 301 18.26 3.10 28.98
N ASN A 302 18.74 2.79 30.20
CA ASN A 302 18.54 3.68 31.33
C ASN A 302 19.52 4.87 31.26
N THR A 303 19.04 5.99 30.70
CA THR A 303 19.83 7.22 30.55
C THR A 303 20.02 8.04 31.84
N TYR A 304 19.53 7.55 32.98
CA TYR A 304 19.86 8.09 34.30
C TYR A 304 21.15 7.49 34.86
N ARG A 305 21.48 6.26 34.43
CA ARG A 305 22.65 5.51 34.92
C ARG A 305 23.78 5.44 33.90
N ASN A 306 23.44 5.44 32.62
CA ASN A 306 24.39 5.34 31.51
C ASN A 306 24.58 6.71 30.86
N LEU A 307 25.83 7.06 30.59
CA LEU A 307 26.20 8.28 29.87
C LEU A 307 26.03 8.10 28.36
N GLY A 308 25.78 9.20 27.67
CA GLY A 308 25.61 9.22 26.22
C GLY A 308 24.25 8.69 25.75
N LEU A 309 24.20 8.32 24.49
CA LEU A 309 22.97 7.76 23.85
C LEU A 309 22.76 6.30 24.24
N PRO A 310 21.51 5.83 24.35
CA PRO A 310 21.24 4.41 24.46
C PRO A 310 21.65 3.65 23.18
N PRO A 311 21.67 2.29 23.21
CA PRO A 311 22.17 1.47 22.09
C PRO A 311 21.42 1.64 20.76
N GLY A 312 20.22 2.19 20.81
CA GLY A 312 19.39 2.42 19.64
C GLY A 312 18.12 3.21 19.97
N PRO A 313 17.27 3.49 18.97
CA PRO A 313 16.09 4.32 19.13
C PRO A 313 15.02 3.63 19.99
N ILE A 314 14.28 4.43 20.77
CA ILE A 314 13.14 4.00 21.60
C ILE A 314 11.79 4.04 20.88
N ARG A 315 11.82 4.52 19.67
CA ARG A 315 10.73 4.48 18.67
C ARG A 315 11.32 4.69 17.28
N ILE A 316 10.58 4.35 16.25
CA ILE A 316 10.93 4.73 14.87
C ILE A 316 10.68 6.24 14.72
N PRO A 317 11.71 7.11 14.63
CA PRO A 317 11.52 8.56 14.58
C PRO A 317 10.96 9.01 13.21
N THR A 318 10.18 10.08 13.22
CA THR A 318 9.68 10.68 11.99
C THR A 318 10.79 11.46 11.25
N PRO A 319 10.65 11.73 9.94
CA PRO A 319 11.51 12.66 9.21
C PRO A 319 11.68 14.00 9.93
N ILE A 320 10.60 14.53 10.52
CA ILE A 320 10.63 15.81 11.26
C ILE A 320 11.50 15.69 12.51
N GLY A 321 11.44 14.58 13.24
CA GLY A 321 12.27 14.34 14.41
C GLY A 321 13.75 14.24 14.04
N ILE A 322 14.08 13.52 12.98
CA ILE A 322 15.45 13.41 12.46
C ILE A 322 15.97 14.77 12.01
N ASP A 323 15.18 15.50 11.21
CA ASP A 323 15.58 16.83 10.73
C ASP A 323 15.72 17.85 11.87
N ALA A 324 14.95 17.70 12.97
CA ALA A 324 15.09 18.53 14.16
C ALA A 324 16.44 18.31 14.86
N VAL A 325 16.95 17.09 14.89
CA VAL A 325 18.31 16.80 15.41
C VAL A 325 19.38 17.35 14.48
N LEU A 326 19.26 17.10 13.17
CA LEU A 326 20.22 17.57 12.16
C LEU A 326 20.30 19.10 12.07
N ASN A 327 19.23 19.79 12.44
CA ASN A 327 19.13 21.27 12.43
C ASN A 327 18.85 21.80 13.84
N TYR A 328 19.44 21.18 14.86
CA TYR A 328 19.20 21.60 16.24
C TYR A 328 19.51 23.06 16.49
N THR A 329 18.78 23.69 17.40
CA THR A 329 19.02 25.06 17.81
C THR A 329 20.23 25.11 18.74
N ARG A 330 21.21 25.91 18.38
CA ARG A 330 22.40 26.14 19.22
C ARG A 330 22.09 27.09 20.37
N HIS A 331 22.30 26.64 21.57
CA HIS A 331 22.12 27.37 22.84
C HIS A 331 22.97 26.68 23.94
N ASN A 332 22.93 27.22 25.17
CA ASN A 332 23.66 26.68 26.31
C ASN A 332 22.78 25.99 27.36
N TYR A 333 21.51 25.70 27.03
CA TYR A 333 20.61 25.04 27.98
C TYR A 333 20.97 23.55 28.15
N ILE A 334 20.91 23.11 29.42
CA ILE A 334 21.13 21.70 29.83
C ILE A 334 20.03 21.18 30.73
N TYR A 335 19.01 21.99 31.07
CA TYR A 335 17.83 21.64 31.85
C TYR A 335 16.57 22.11 31.11
N MET A 336 15.50 21.34 31.31
CA MET A 336 14.14 21.73 30.91
C MET A 336 13.13 21.25 31.94
N CYS A 337 12.00 21.90 32.03
CA CYS A 337 10.82 21.44 32.76
C CYS A 337 9.55 21.94 32.05
N ALA A 338 8.42 21.26 32.24
CA ALA A 338 7.15 21.68 31.68
C ALA A 338 6.81 23.12 32.05
N LYS A 339 6.20 23.88 31.14
CA LYS A 339 5.75 25.23 31.39
C LYS A 339 4.52 25.25 32.30
N GLU A 340 4.47 26.26 33.12
CA GLU A 340 3.40 26.54 34.08
C GLU A 340 2.04 26.90 33.45
N ASP A 341 2.03 27.25 32.16
CA ASP A 341 0.81 27.55 31.39
C ASP A 341 0.10 26.29 30.84
N PHE A 342 0.73 25.11 30.99
CA PHE A 342 0.27 23.82 30.49
C PHE A 342 0.10 23.75 28.96
N SER A 343 0.85 24.56 28.24
CA SER A 343 0.87 24.60 26.77
C SER A 343 1.44 23.30 26.14
N GLY A 344 1.98 22.39 26.95
CA GLY A 344 2.70 21.20 26.47
C GLY A 344 4.11 21.50 25.94
N THR A 345 4.64 22.71 26.26
CA THR A 345 5.99 23.11 25.96
C THR A 345 6.84 23.21 27.23
N HIS A 346 8.13 23.55 27.11
CA HIS A 346 9.09 23.54 28.20
C HIS A 346 9.71 24.92 28.45
N ASN A 347 10.07 25.16 29.70
CA ASN A 347 11.03 26.20 30.09
C ASN A 347 12.41 25.59 30.08
N PHE A 348 13.37 26.24 29.43
CA PHE A 348 14.76 25.82 29.33
C PHE A 348 15.63 26.64 30.31
N ALA A 349 16.71 26.01 30.78
CA ALA A 349 17.67 26.66 31.71
C ALA A 349 19.10 26.20 31.44
N ALA A 350 20.05 27.13 31.59
CA ALA A 350 21.48 26.85 31.43
C ALA A 350 22.15 26.33 32.70
N ASN A 351 21.53 26.52 33.87
CA ASN A 351 22.03 26.09 35.15
C ASN A 351 20.93 25.61 36.10
N TYR A 352 21.32 24.91 37.15
CA TYR A 352 20.40 24.32 38.11
C TYR A 352 19.54 25.35 38.88
N ALA A 353 20.09 26.53 39.18
CA ALA A 353 19.34 27.59 39.88
C ALA A 353 18.16 28.11 39.07
N GLU A 354 18.38 28.35 37.78
CA GLU A 354 17.31 28.74 36.82
C GLU A 354 16.29 27.60 36.64
N HIS A 355 16.78 26.37 36.52
CA HIS A 355 15.89 25.20 36.42
C HIS A 355 14.97 25.11 37.66
N MET A 356 15.52 25.23 38.86
CA MET A 356 14.70 25.21 40.10
C MET A 356 13.71 26.36 40.19
N LYS A 357 14.05 27.54 39.65
CA LYS A 357 13.11 28.66 39.55
C LYS A 357 11.94 28.30 38.62
N ASN A 358 12.23 27.72 37.47
CA ASN A 358 11.20 27.27 36.51
C ASN A 358 10.36 26.14 37.10
N ALA A 359 10.97 25.12 37.73
CA ALA A 359 10.28 24.02 38.36
C ALA A 359 9.30 24.48 39.48
N ARG A 360 9.71 25.44 40.30
CA ARG A 360 8.84 26.02 41.36
C ARG A 360 7.63 26.72 40.78
N ARG A 361 7.76 27.42 39.65
CA ARG A 361 6.59 28.03 38.94
C ARG A 361 5.61 26.96 38.47
N TYR A 362 6.15 25.90 37.89
CA TYR A 362 5.31 24.77 37.44
C TYR A 362 4.61 24.07 38.61
N TRP A 363 5.29 23.76 39.69
CA TRP A 363 4.70 23.16 40.90
C TRP A 363 3.63 24.05 41.53
N LYS A 364 3.87 25.38 41.59
CA LYS A 364 2.85 26.34 42.04
C LYS A 364 1.58 26.29 41.18
N ALA A 365 1.73 26.29 39.86
CA ALA A 365 0.61 26.20 38.93
C ALA A 365 -0.15 24.86 39.06
N LEU A 366 0.53 23.73 39.29
CA LEU A 366 -0.11 22.44 39.60
C LEU A 366 -0.96 22.51 40.86
N ASN A 367 -0.39 23.08 41.94
CA ASN A 367 -1.11 23.21 43.21
C ASN A 367 -2.34 24.12 43.11
N GLU A 368 -2.24 25.24 42.39
CA GLU A 368 -3.37 26.15 42.12
C GLU A 368 -4.52 25.46 41.38
N ARG A 369 -4.20 24.54 40.47
CA ARG A 369 -5.20 23.75 39.74
C ARG A 369 -5.64 22.48 40.48
N LYS A 370 -5.16 22.25 41.71
CA LYS A 370 -5.47 21.05 42.52
C LYS A 370 -5.12 19.74 41.77
N ILE A 371 -4.12 19.76 40.89
CA ILE A 371 -3.62 18.57 40.23
C ILE A 371 -2.58 17.94 41.19
N PHE A 372 -3.10 17.16 42.15
CA PHE A 372 -2.27 16.38 43.06
C PHE A 372 -2.04 15.01 42.42
N ASN A 373 -0.79 14.66 42.22
CA ASN A 373 -0.37 13.34 41.76
C ASN A 373 -0.03 12.42 42.92
#